data_4fd860a4a0119b504ccba121e6aa4158
#
_entry.id   4fd860a4a0119b504ccba121e6aa4158
#
_cell.length_a   1.000
_cell.length_b   1.000
_cell.length_c   1.000
_cell.angle_alpha   90.00
_cell.angle_beta   90.00
_cell.angle_gamma   90.00
#
_symmetry.space_group_name_H-M   'P 1'
#
loop_
_entity.id
_entity.type
_entity.pdbx_description
1 polymer ?
#
loop_
_entity_poly.entity_id
_entity_poly.type
_entity_poly.pdbx_seq_one_letter_code
_entity_poly.pdbx_strand_id
1 'polypeptide(L)'
;MWAAVSLALTVGAATGTVLGAGTASAAGCADVQVVSARGTDEPDGWLGGRNLGALVGNPVYAVLDAVLPGPTDAYRVNYPASRNQPASVQAGNRDLVEHLVRQAQACPHQRFVLVGYSQGANVVANALGVSSEGARVGGPITATLPAHLQPRITAVLLFGNPIRGIGKTITGPYADRTYDVCNTNDPVCDPGGTDWNVHLHYAWHAVAAAQFVAGRL
;
A
#
# COMPACT_ATOMS: atom_id res chain seq x y z
N MET A 1 -70.90 57.09 1.13
CA MET A 1 -70.02 56.44 2.13
C MET A 1 -69.30 55.31 1.43
N TRP A 2 -68.03 55.50 1.11
CA TRP A 2 -67.23 54.53 0.47
C TRP A 2 -66.13 54.13 1.46
N ALA A 3 -66.06 52.84 1.84
CA ALA A 3 -65.06 52.31 2.73
C ALA A 3 -63.89 51.78 1.89
N ALA A 4 -62.70 52.33 2.10
CA ALA A 4 -61.42 51.83 1.49
C ALA A 4 -60.91 50.67 2.31
N VAL A 5 -60.69 49.53 1.65
CA VAL A 5 -60.01 48.37 2.22
C VAL A 5 -58.55 48.43 1.81
N SER A 6 -57.65 48.60 2.79
CA SER A 6 -56.21 48.55 2.59
C SER A 6 -55.74 47.11 2.70
N LEU A 7 -55.13 46.59 1.61
CA LEU A 7 -54.49 45.26 1.56
C LEU A 7 -52.98 45.41 1.94
N ALA A 8 -52.59 44.87 3.07
CA ALA A 8 -51.19 44.83 3.48
C ALA A 8 -50.51 43.58 2.88
N LEU A 9 -49.54 43.79 2.00
CA LEU A 9 -48.66 42.72 1.50
C LEU A 9 -47.56 42.46 2.53
N THR A 10 -47.53 41.28 3.12
CA THR A 10 -46.42 40.79 3.91
C THR A 10 -45.41 40.06 2.99
N VAL A 11 -44.21 40.67 2.83
CA VAL A 11 -43.09 40.03 2.13
C VAL A 11 -42.42 39.05 3.12
N GLY A 12 -42.61 37.76 2.91
CA GLY A 12 -41.94 36.73 3.66
C GLY A 12 -40.50 36.54 3.13
N ALA A 13 -39.50 36.83 3.96
CA ALA A 13 -38.10 36.51 3.67
C ALA A 13 -37.89 35.01 3.84
N ALA A 14 -37.66 34.30 2.73
CA ALA A 14 -37.26 32.91 2.74
C ALA A 14 -35.74 32.84 3.09
N THR A 15 -35.43 32.45 4.32
CA THR A 15 -34.04 32.10 4.70
C THR A 15 -33.69 30.73 4.11
N GLY A 16 -32.97 30.74 3.00
CA GLY A 16 -32.42 29.55 2.41
C GLY A 16 -31.32 28.99 3.30
N THR A 17 -31.59 27.86 3.97
CA THR A 17 -30.56 27.04 4.61
C THR A 17 -29.72 26.40 3.51
N VAL A 18 -28.46 26.84 3.34
CA VAL A 18 -27.45 26.16 2.55
C VAL A 18 -27.09 24.88 3.30
N LEU A 19 -27.69 23.77 2.90
CA LEU A 19 -27.20 22.43 3.31
C LEU A 19 -25.81 22.24 2.69
N GLY A 20 -24.78 22.38 3.52
CA GLY A 20 -23.43 21.97 3.14
C GLY A 20 -23.50 20.52 2.69
N ALA A 21 -23.14 20.25 1.44
CA ALA A 21 -22.93 18.89 0.95
C ALA A 21 -21.77 18.30 1.73
N GLY A 22 -22.05 17.65 2.85
CA GLY A 22 -21.11 16.78 3.51
C GLY A 22 -20.71 15.71 2.50
N THR A 23 -19.43 15.62 2.18
CA THR A 23 -18.90 14.52 1.39
C THR A 23 -19.25 13.24 2.15
N ALA A 24 -20.22 12.49 1.63
CA ALA A 24 -20.51 11.16 2.13
C ALA A 24 -19.23 10.35 1.94
N SER A 25 -18.54 10.05 3.03
CA SER A 25 -17.51 9.01 3.04
C SER A 25 -18.20 7.75 2.53
N ALA A 26 -17.70 7.15 1.46
CA ALA A 26 -18.27 5.91 0.95
C ALA A 26 -18.27 4.92 2.12
N ALA A 27 -19.44 4.52 2.58
CA ALA A 27 -19.59 3.64 3.73
C ALA A 27 -18.84 2.34 3.44
N GLY A 28 -17.71 2.11 4.15
CA GLY A 28 -16.88 0.93 4.01
C GLY A 28 -15.42 1.15 3.62
N CYS A 29 -14.97 2.39 3.31
CA CYS A 29 -13.55 2.66 3.03
C CYS A 29 -12.78 2.94 4.32
N ALA A 30 -11.68 2.22 4.54
CA ALA A 30 -10.71 2.57 5.57
C ALA A 30 -9.87 3.79 5.16
N ASP A 31 -9.30 4.50 6.13
CA ASP A 31 -8.43 5.66 5.87
C ASP A 31 -7.13 5.22 5.19
N VAL A 32 -6.61 4.07 5.60
CA VAL A 32 -5.39 3.48 5.07
C VAL A 32 -5.63 2.03 4.67
N GLN A 33 -5.21 1.65 3.48
CA GLN A 33 -5.13 0.25 3.08
C GLN A 33 -3.68 -0.19 2.96
N VAL A 34 -3.34 -1.30 3.62
CA VAL A 34 -2.05 -1.97 3.51
C VAL A 34 -2.14 -2.99 2.38
N VAL A 35 -1.36 -2.79 1.33
CA VAL A 35 -1.28 -3.69 0.17
C VAL A 35 -0.01 -4.51 0.27
N SER A 36 -0.13 -5.81 0.53
CA SER A 36 1.00 -6.68 0.83
C SER A 36 1.26 -7.72 -0.26
N ALA A 37 2.49 -7.75 -0.76
CA ALA A 37 3.03 -8.77 -1.64
C ALA A 37 4.02 -9.65 -0.87
N ARG A 38 3.66 -10.93 -0.68
CA ARG A 38 4.44 -11.90 0.11
C ARG A 38 5.70 -12.40 -0.61
N GLY A 39 6.59 -13.06 0.11
CA GLY A 39 7.79 -13.70 -0.44
C GLY A 39 7.49 -15.01 -1.19
N THR A 40 8.51 -15.55 -1.88
CA THR A 40 8.45 -16.84 -2.58
C THR A 40 8.13 -17.97 -1.61
N ASP A 41 7.11 -18.75 -1.92
CA ASP A 41 6.66 -19.88 -1.11
C ASP A 41 6.36 -19.51 0.36
N GLU A 42 6.18 -18.21 0.65
CA GLU A 42 5.84 -17.75 1.99
C GLU A 42 4.45 -18.25 2.36
N PRO A 43 4.30 -18.92 3.53
CA PRO A 43 3.02 -19.42 3.97
C PRO A 43 2.03 -18.27 4.26
N ASP A 44 0.75 -18.56 4.15
CA ASP A 44 -0.31 -17.58 4.34
C ASP A 44 -0.44 -17.04 5.79
N GLY A 45 0.19 -17.69 6.74
CA GLY A 45 0.13 -17.30 8.14
C GLY A 45 -1.15 -17.75 8.84
N TRP A 46 -0.98 -18.18 10.08
CA TRP A 46 -1.99 -18.90 10.87
C TRP A 46 -2.89 -17.97 11.71
N LEU A 47 -2.41 -16.78 12.04
CA LEU A 47 -3.07 -15.89 12.99
C LEU A 47 -3.76 -14.74 12.25
N GLY A 48 -5.09 -14.72 12.32
CA GLY A 48 -5.89 -13.55 11.98
C GLY A 48 -6.49 -13.47 10.58
N GLY A 49 -6.37 -14.51 9.74
CA GLY A 49 -7.21 -14.67 8.55
C GLY A 49 -6.98 -13.74 7.36
N ARG A 50 -6.03 -12.80 7.41
CA ARG A 50 -5.81 -11.86 6.29
C ARG A 50 -4.80 -12.36 5.25
N ASN A 51 -4.02 -13.39 5.56
CA ASN A 51 -3.10 -14.07 4.63
C ASN A 51 -2.14 -13.13 3.87
N LEU A 52 -1.61 -12.12 4.55
CA LEU A 52 -0.71 -11.12 3.95
C LEU A 52 0.73 -11.61 3.81
N GLY A 53 1.02 -12.83 4.25
CA GLY A 53 2.32 -13.44 4.42
C GLY A 53 2.71 -13.53 5.91
N ALA A 54 3.11 -14.74 6.35
CA ALA A 54 3.37 -15.03 7.77
C ALA A 54 4.60 -14.31 8.32
N LEU A 55 5.62 -14.13 7.48
CA LEU A 55 6.93 -13.65 7.91
C LEU A 55 7.00 -12.11 8.01
N VAL A 56 6.24 -11.41 7.15
CA VAL A 56 6.32 -9.96 7.08
C VAL A 56 4.94 -9.29 7.03
N GLY A 57 4.10 -9.65 6.07
CA GLY A 57 2.85 -8.92 5.82
C GLY A 57 1.91 -8.91 7.02
N ASN A 58 1.66 -10.05 7.65
CA ASN A 58 0.80 -10.16 8.83
C ASN A 58 1.38 -9.41 10.06
N PRO A 59 2.68 -9.58 10.44
CA PRO A 59 3.28 -8.82 11.52
C PRO A 59 3.23 -7.29 11.30
N VAL A 60 3.57 -6.83 10.10
CA VAL A 60 3.55 -5.38 9.77
C VAL A 60 2.12 -4.83 9.85
N TYR A 61 1.16 -5.53 9.25
CA TYR A 61 -0.24 -5.13 9.31
C TYR A 61 -0.76 -5.04 10.75
N ALA A 62 -0.48 -6.05 11.58
CA ALA A 62 -0.94 -6.07 12.97
C ALA A 62 -0.44 -4.86 13.78
N VAL A 63 0.81 -4.44 13.55
CA VAL A 63 1.34 -3.25 14.23
C VAL A 63 0.72 -1.97 13.66
N LEU A 64 0.58 -1.85 12.34
CA LEU A 64 -0.05 -0.69 11.70
C LEU A 64 -1.49 -0.51 12.17
N ASP A 65 -2.29 -1.58 12.19
CA ASP A 65 -3.69 -1.57 12.63
C ASP A 65 -3.83 -1.13 14.11
N ALA A 66 -2.83 -1.46 14.93
CA ALA A 66 -2.82 -1.09 16.34
C ALA A 66 -2.38 0.36 16.61
N VAL A 67 -1.55 0.97 15.75
CA VAL A 67 -0.93 2.29 16.03
C VAL A 67 -1.46 3.42 15.16
N LEU A 68 -2.10 3.14 14.03
CA LEU A 68 -2.64 4.18 13.17
C LEU A 68 -3.93 4.75 13.75
N PRO A 69 -4.15 6.08 13.63
CA PRO A 69 -5.26 6.76 14.34
C PRO A 69 -6.64 6.50 13.74
N GLY A 70 -6.72 5.95 12.53
CA GLY A 70 -7.97 5.71 11.81
C GLY A 70 -8.13 4.25 11.38
N PRO A 71 -9.28 3.89 10.82
CA PRO A 71 -9.54 2.53 10.36
C PRO A 71 -8.53 2.12 9.28
N THR A 72 -8.00 0.92 9.44
CA THR A 72 -7.11 0.29 8.47
C THR A 72 -7.77 -0.92 7.82
N ASP A 73 -7.40 -1.19 6.59
CA ASP A 73 -7.76 -2.41 5.87
C ASP A 73 -6.54 -2.98 5.16
N ALA A 74 -6.65 -4.20 4.66
CA ALA A 74 -5.54 -4.84 4.00
C ALA A 74 -5.97 -5.58 2.74
N TYR A 75 -5.10 -5.54 1.73
CA TYR A 75 -5.21 -6.33 0.52
C TYR A 75 -3.97 -7.20 0.35
N ARG A 76 -4.19 -8.48 0.12
CA ARG A 76 -3.15 -9.42 -0.30
C ARG A 76 -3.04 -9.39 -1.82
N VAL A 77 -1.87 -9.05 -2.35
CA VAL A 77 -1.60 -9.16 -3.78
C VAL A 77 -1.83 -10.60 -4.22
N ASN A 78 -2.73 -10.79 -5.18
CA ASN A 78 -3.15 -12.10 -5.67
C ASN A 78 -2.21 -12.60 -6.77
N TYR A 79 -1.20 -13.36 -6.37
CA TYR A 79 -0.24 -13.94 -7.29
C TYR A 79 0.35 -15.24 -6.72
N PRO A 80 0.97 -16.08 -7.57
CA PRO A 80 1.49 -17.38 -7.12
C PRO A 80 2.55 -17.28 -6.02
N ALA A 81 3.39 -16.23 -6.02
CA ALA A 81 4.58 -16.10 -5.18
C ALA A 81 5.46 -17.36 -5.26
N SER A 82 5.63 -17.88 -6.45
CA SER A 82 6.34 -19.14 -6.73
C SER A 82 7.72 -18.89 -7.35
N ARG A 83 8.47 -19.95 -7.49
CA ARG A 83 9.79 -19.91 -8.15
C ARG A 83 9.72 -19.83 -9.68
N ASN A 84 8.52 -19.93 -10.26
CA ASN A 84 8.31 -19.81 -11.71
C ASN A 84 8.45 -18.36 -12.16
N GLN A 85 9.67 -17.95 -12.49
CA GLN A 85 10.00 -16.59 -12.89
C GLN A 85 10.22 -16.50 -14.42
N PRO A 86 9.93 -15.34 -15.04
CA PRO A 86 9.38 -14.10 -14.43
C PRO A 86 7.86 -14.10 -14.24
N ALA A 87 7.16 -15.17 -14.62
CA ALA A 87 5.70 -15.21 -14.65
C ALA A 87 5.06 -14.85 -13.30
N SER A 88 5.64 -15.34 -12.19
CA SER A 88 5.11 -15.09 -10.85
C SER A 88 5.20 -13.60 -10.46
N VAL A 89 6.38 -12.98 -10.57
CA VAL A 89 6.55 -11.56 -10.24
C VAL A 89 5.73 -10.66 -11.17
N GLN A 90 5.60 -11.02 -12.44
CA GLN A 90 4.79 -10.29 -13.40
C GLN A 90 3.30 -10.35 -13.09
N ALA A 91 2.79 -11.51 -12.64
CA ALA A 91 1.41 -11.65 -12.18
C ALA A 91 1.14 -10.74 -10.98
N GLY A 92 2.03 -10.75 -9.98
CA GLY A 92 1.92 -9.87 -8.81
C GLY A 92 1.99 -8.38 -9.17
N ASN A 93 2.88 -8.01 -10.10
CA ASN A 93 3.02 -6.63 -10.54
C ASN A 93 1.73 -6.11 -11.19
N ARG A 94 1.08 -6.90 -12.05
CA ARG A 94 -0.21 -6.54 -12.66
C ARG A 94 -1.31 -6.43 -11.61
N ASP A 95 -1.47 -7.46 -10.77
CA ASP A 95 -2.54 -7.49 -9.76
C ASP A 95 -2.44 -6.31 -8.79
N LEU A 96 -1.23 -5.97 -8.31
CA LEU A 96 -1.00 -4.83 -7.42
C LEU A 96 -1.45 -3.52 -8.06
N VAL A 97 -1.02 -3.25 -9.29
CA VAL A 97 -1.36 -2.00 -9.99
C VAL A 97 -2.86 -1.94 -10.29
N GLU A 98 -3.45 -3.01 -10.81
CA GLU A 98 -4.88 -3.09 -11.10
C GLU A 98 -5.72 -2.92 -9.83
N HIS A 99 -5.33 -3.54 -8.71
CA HIS A 99 -6.00 -3.36 -7.44
C HIS A 99 -5.98 -1.91 -6.98
N LEU A 100 -4.81 -1.28 -6.96
CA LEU A 100 -4.68 0.12 -6.53
C LEU A 100 -5.50 1.08 -7.38
N VAL A 101 -5.55 0.87 -8.71
CA VAL A 101 -6.38 1.68 -9.60
C VAL A 101 -7.86 1.53 -9.27
N ARG A 102 -8.36 0.30 -9.14
CA ARG A 102 -9.77 0.03 -8.79
C ARG A 102 -10.13 0.57 -7.41
N GLN A 103 -9.28 0.30 -6.42
CA GLN A 103 -9.51 0.72 -5.04
C GLN A 103 -9.49 2.24 -4.87
N ALA A 104 -8.59 2.90 -5.58
CA ALA A 104 -8.53 4.36 -5.56
C ALA A 104 -9.77 5.03 -6.17
N GLN A 105 -10.41 4.40 -7.14
CA GLN A 105 -11.69 4.84 -7.71
C GLN A 105 -12.84 4.62 -6.73
N ALA A 106 -12.88 3.44 -6.11
CA ALA A 106 -13.92 3.09 -5.13
C ALA A 106 -13.82 3.92 -3.84
N CYS A 107 -12.59 4.24 -3.40
CA CYS A 107 -12.30 4.93 -2.15
C CYS A 107 -11.43 6.19 -2.41
N PRO A 108 -12.01 7.31 -2.86
CA PRO A 108 -11.25 8.48 -3.34
C PRO A 108 -10.32 9.13 -2.33
N HIS A 109 -10.55 8.96 -1.03
CA HIS A 109 -9.75 9.56 0.05
C HIS A 109 -8.78 8.58 0.73
N GLN A 110 -8.88 7.28 0.41
CA GLN A 110 -8.06 6.25 1.01
C GLN A 110 -6.59 6.41 0.61
N ARG A 111 -5.69 6.25 1.56
CA ARG A 111 -4.23 6.22 1.36
C ARG A 111 -3.73 4.78 1.37
N PHE A 112 -2.57 4.55 0.77
CA PHE A 112 -2.01 3.21 0.62
C PHE A 112 -0.62 3.10 1.23
N VAL A 113 -0.38 1.99 1.92
CA VAL A 113 0.94 1.55 2.37
C VAL A 113 1.27 0.27 1.60
N LEU A 114 2.34 0.30 0.82
CA LEU A 114 2.78 -0.85 0.04
C LEU A 114 3.80 -1.65 0.84
N VAL A 115 3.57 -2.94 1.00
CA VAL A 115 4.48 -3.87 1.70
C VAL A 115 4.96 -4.92 0.73
N GLY A 116 6.28 -5.10 0.62
CA GLY A 116 6.88 -6.14 -0.19
C GLY A 116 7.96 -6.90 0.57
N TYR A 117 7.89 -8.24 0.57
CA TYR A 117 8.93 -9.08 1.14
C TYR A 117 9.54 -9.98 0.06
N SER A 118 10.89 -10.00 -0.03
CA SER A 118 11.60 -10.86 -0.97
C SER A 118 11.08 -10.67 -2.41
N GLN A 119 10.53 -11.71 -3.05
CA GLN A 119 9.88 -11.58 -4.37
C GLN A 119 8.79 -10.49 -4.38
N GLY A 120 8.05 -10.32 -3.29
CA GLY A 120 7.04 -9.28 -3.15
C GLY A 120 7.64 -7.86 -3.19
N ALA A 121 8.89 -7.67 -2.75
CA ALA A 121 9.59 -6.41 -2.92
C ALA A 121 9.86 -6.10 -4.41
N ASN A 122 10.19 -7.12 -5.23
CA ASN A 122 10.29 -6.96 -6.69
C ASN A 122 8.95 -6.56 -7.32
N VAL A 123 7.84 -7.16 -6.85
CA VAL A 123 6.48 -6.80 -7.30
C VAL A 123 6.21 -5.32 -7.07
N VAL A 124 6.50 -4.84 -5.86
CA VAL A 124 6.33 -3.43 -5.49
C VAL A 124 7.29 -2.54 -6.29
N ALA A 125 8.58 -2.88 -6.38
CA ALA A 125 9.57 -2.12 -7.14
C ALA A 125 9.14 -1.92 -8.60
N ASN A 126 8.69 -3.00 -9.26
CA ASN A 126 8.18 -2.95 -10.62
C ASN A 126 6.97 -2.02 -10.75
N ALA A 127 6.02 -2.06 -9.81
CA ALA A 127 4.86 -1.16 -9.81
C ALA A 127 5.24 0.31 -9.66
N LEU A 128 6.35 0.60 -8.97
CA LEU A 128 6.90 1.95 -8.79
C LEU A 128 7.84 2.39 -9.92
N GLY A 129 7.99 1.58 -10.98
CA GLY A 129 8.81 1.90 -12.15
C GLY A 129 10.29 1.51 -12.04
N VAL A 130 10.69 0.79 -10.99
CA VAL A 130 12.05 0.26 -10.83
C VAL A 130 12.07 -1.21 -11.21
N SER A 131 12.63 -1.52 -12.39
CA SER A 131 12.69 -2.91 -12.89
C SER A 131 13.52 -3.82 -12.00
N SER A 132 12.93 -4.94 -11.60
CA SER A 132 13.60 -6.02 -10.88
C SER A 132 14.25 -7.06 -11.82
N GLU A 133 14.30 -6.79 -13.11
CA GLU A 133 14.99 -7.66 -14.06
C GLU A 133 16.47 -7.77 -13.70
N GLY A 134 16.97 -9.01 -13.65
CA GLY A 134 18.33 -9.34 -13.20
C GLY A 134 18.45 -9.56 -11.68
N ALA A 135 17.47 -9.13 -10.88
CA ALA A 135 17.45 -9.45 -9.46
C ALA A 135 16.98 -10.89 -9.20
N ARG A 136 17.33 -11.44 -8.04
CA ARG A 136 16.82 -12.75 -7.60
C ARG A 136 15.29 -12.76 -7.60
N VAL A 137 14.68 -13.78 -8.16
CA VAL A 137 13.23 -13.93 -8.35
C VAL A 137 12.55 -12.69 -8.94
N GLY A 138 13.27 -11.94 -9.75
CA GLY A 138 12.82 -10.74 -10.41
C GLY A 138 12.31 -10.95 -11.83
N GLY A 139 11.97 -9.86 -12.50
CA GLY A 139 11.53 -9.86 -13.88
C GLY A 139 11.21 -8.45 -14.39
N PRO A 140 10.98 -8.32 -15.70
CA PRO A 140 10.65 -7.04 -16.30
C PRO A 140 9.31 -6.48 -15.79
N ILE A 141 9.21 -5.15 -15.82
CA ILE A 141 7.97 -4.43 -15.50
C ILE A 141 6.85 -4.83 -16.48
N THR A 142 5.67 -5.11 -15.96
CA THR A 142 4.47 -5.35 -16.77
C THR A 142 3.36 -4.33 -16.53
N ALA A 143 3.41 -3.62 -15.40
CA ALA A 143 2.50 -2.53 -15.08
C ALA A 143 3.18 -1.54 -14.14
N THR A 144 2.86 -0.24 -14.26
CA THR A 144 3.31 0.83 -13.37
C THR A 144 2.14 1.61 -12.82
N LEU A 145 2.28 2.13 -11.62
CA LEU A 145 1.27 2.99 -11.02
C LEU A 145 1.10 4.26 -11.85
N PRO A 146 -0.15 4.65 -12.19
CA PRO A 146 -0.44 5.92 -12.82
C PRO A 146 0.02 7.10 -11.95
N ALA A 147 0.58 8.13 -12.55
CA ALA A 147 1.15 9.29 -11.85
C ALA A 147 0.15 9.97 -10.88
N HIS A 148 -1.14 10.00 -11.22
CA HIS A 148 -2.16 10.60 -10.36
C HIS A 148 -2.40 9.83 -9.04
N LEU A 149 -1.98 8.56 -8.93
CA LEU A 149 -2.04 7.78 -7.69
C LEU A 149 -0.83 7.98 -6.78
N GLN A 150 0.24 8.58 -7.29
CA GLN A 150 1.47 8.81 -6.54
C GLN A 150 1.23 9.52 -5.19
N PRO A 151 0.42 10.59 -5.08
CA PRO A 151 0.17 11.25 -3.80
C PRO A 151 -0.58 10.38 -2.79
N ARG A 152 -1.24 9.32 -3.25
CA ARG A 152 -2.00 8.38 -2.43
C ARG A 152 -1.12 7.29 -1.77
N ILE A 153 0.12 7.11 -2.25
CA ILE A 153 1.07 6.18 -1.65
C ILE A 153 1.77 6.89 -0.49
N THR A 154 1.36 6.58 0.74
CA THR A 154 1.91 7.17 1.96
C THR A 154 3.30 6.64 2.27
N ALA A 155 3.48 5.33 2.17
CA ALA A 155 4.75 4.67 2.44
C ALA A 155 4.93 3.39 1.60
N VAL A 156 6.19 3.05 1.39
CA VAL A 156 6.65 1.82 0.76
C VAL A 156 7.57 1.11 1.74
N LEU A 157 7.23 -0.11 2.12
CA LEU A 157 7.95 -0.91 3.11
C LEU A 157 8.50 -2.15 2.41
N LEU A 158 9.82 -2.23 2.27
CA LEU A 158 10.50 -3.32 1.56
C LEU A 158 11.42 -4.07 2.53
N PHE A 159 11.30 -5.39 2.51
CA PHE A 159 12.03 -6.28 3.40
C PHE A 159 12.76 -7.34 2.58
N GLY A 160 14.07 -7.48 2.78
CA GLY A 160 14.87 -8.43 2.00
C GLY A 160 14.77 -8.18 0.50
N ASN A 161 14.87 -6.92 0.08
CA ASN A 161 14.57 -6.44 -1.27
C ASN A 161 15.64 -6.87 -2.28
N PRO A 162 15.32 -7.75 -3.27
CA PRO A 162 16.32 -8.32 -4.17
C PRO A 162 16.97 -7.32 -5.13
N ILE A 163 16.33 -6.17 -5.44
CA ILE A 163 16.95 -5.17 -6.33
C ILE A 163 18.22 -4.56 -5.72
N ARG A 164 18.37 -4.60 -4.38
CA ARG A 164 19.60 -4.17 -3.70
C ARG A 164 20.79 -5.04 -4.10
N GLY A 165 20.57 -6.34 -4.25
CA GLY A 165 21.59 -7.29 -4.71
C GLY A 165 22.15 -7.01 -6.11
N ILE A 166 21.45 -6.17 -6.91
CA ILE A 166 21.88 -5.70 -8.24
C ILE A 166 22.16 -4.19 -8.26
N GLY A 167 22.39 -3.58 -7.09
CA GLY A 167 22.76 -2.17 -6.94
C GLY A 167 21.64 -1.18 -7.25
N LYS A 168 20.37 -1.60 -7.21
CA LYS A 168 19.22 -0.72 -7.43
C LYS A 168 18.53 -0.37 -6.12
N THR A 169 17.80 0.76 -6.13
CA THR A 169 16.96 1.23 -5.03
C THR A 169 15.70 1.88 -5.60
N ILE A 170 14.69 2.11 -4.76
CA ILE A 170 13.53 2.90 -5.15
C ILE A 170 13.96 4.36 -5.33
N THR A 171 13.53 4.95 -6.44
CA THR A 171 13.93 6.29 -6.88
C THR A 171 12.72 7.18 -7.14
N GLY A 172 12.99 8.43 -7.52
CA GLY A 172 11.95 9.39 -7.87
C GLY A 172 11.05 9.76 -6.69
N PRO A 173 9.75 9.97 -6.94
CA PRO A 173 8.83 10.50 -5.93
C PRO A 173 8.56 9.59 -4.75
N TYR A 174 9.01 8.34 -4.82
CA TYR A 174 8.83 7.34 -3.76
C TYR A 174 10.05 7.19 -2.87
N ALA A 175 11.21 7.74 -3.23
CA ALA A 175 12.47 7.56 -2.50
C ALA A 175 12.34 7.92 -1.02
N ASP A 176 11.86 9.14 -0.73
CA ASP A 176 11.77 9.66 0.64
C ASP A 176 10.65 9.00 1.49
N ARG A 177 9.77 8.24 0.84
CA ARG A 177 8.70 7.51 1.52
C ARG A 177 8.93 6.00 1.51
N THR A 178 10.15 5.56 1.25
CA THR A 178 10.53 4.14 1.25
C THR A 178 11.36 3.79 2.48
N TYR A 179 10.88 2.80 3.24
CA TYR A 179 11.61 2.06 4.25
C TYR A 179 12.09 0.76 3.63
N ASP A 180 13.37 0.67 3.31
CA ASP A 180 13.98 -0.50 2.65
C ASP A 180 15.03 -1.12 3.56
N VAL A 181 14.72 -2.25 4.16
CA VAL A 181 15.58 -2.93 5.11
C VAL A 181 16.12 -4.25 4.55
N CYS A 182 17.43 -4.44 4.74
CA CYS A 182 18.14 -5.66 4.43
C CYS A 182 18.94 -6.11 5.66
N ASN A 183 18.65 -7.31 6.16
CA ASN A 183 19.44 -7.90 7.24
C ASN A 183 20.87 -8.21 6.74
N THR A 184 21.86 -7.90 7.56
CA THR A 184 23.26 -8.24 7.24
C THR A 184 23.39 -9.74 7.00
N ASN A 185 24.12 -10.11 5.95
CA ASN A 185 24.34 -11.49 5.50
C ASN A 185 23.09 -12.17 4.85
N ASP A 186 22.04 -11.42 4.53
CA ASP A 186 20.91 -11.94 3.75
C ASP A 186 21.33 -12.17 2.29
N PRO A 187 21.28 -13.41 1.76
CA PRO A 187 21.76 -13.71 0.40
C PRO A 187 20.89 -13.11 -0.71
N VAL A 188 19.75 -12.50 -0.37
CA VAL A 188 18.81 -11.93 -1.35
C VAL A 188 19.09 -10.45 -1.60
N CYS A 189 19.41 -9.70 -0.57
CA CYS A 189 19.54 -8.25 -0.64
C CYS A 189 20.91 -7.69 -0.23
N ASP A 190 21.73 -8.49 0.50
CA ASP A 190 23.08 -8.11 0.91
C ASP A 190 24.08 -8.77 -0.06
N PRO A 191 24.83 -7.97 -0.88
CA PRO A 191 25.81 -8.53 -1.79
C PRO A 191 26.88 -9.35 -1.05
N GLY A 192 26.95 -10.64 -1.35
CA GLY A 192 27.84 -11.58 -0.68
C GLY A 192 27.24 -12.26 0.56
N GLY A 193 26.02 -11.95 0.91
CA GLY A 193 25.30 -12.64 2.00
C GLY A 193 25.09 -14.13 1.70
N THR A 194 25.17 -14.95 2.75
CA THR A 194 25.12 -16.43 2.62
C THR A 194 24.16 -17.12 3.58
N ASP A 195 23.63 -16.38 4.57
CA ASP A 195 22.77 -16.95 5.61
C ASP A 195 21.28 -16.81 5.26
N TRP A 196 20.68 -17.89 4.73
CA TRP A 196 19.26 -17.95 4.42
C TRP A 196 18.37 -17.81 5.65
N ASN A 197 18.88 -18.12 6.85
CA ASN A 197 18.09 -17.99 8.05
C ASN A 197 17.76 -16.52 8.35
N VAL A 198 18.70 -15.60 8.13
CA VAL A 198 18.44 -14.17 8.35
C VAL A 198 17.42 -13.60 7.35
N HIS A 199 17.28 -14.22 6.15
CA HIS A 199 16.26 -13.86 5.19
C HIS A 199 14.83 -14.14 5.71
N LEU A 200 14.66 -15.08 6.63
CA LEU A 200 13.37 -15.45 7.20
C LEU A 200 12.97 -14.58 8.41
N HIS A 201 13.83 -13.68 8.88
CA HIS A 201 13.66 -12.95 10.13
C HIS A 201 13.52 -11.44 9.93
N TYR A 202 12.40 -11.00 9.34
CA TYR A 202 12.09 -9.58 9.16
C TYR A 202 10.96 -9.06 10.04
N ALA A 203 10.22 -9.93 10.75
CA ALA A 203 9.07 -9.54 11.59
C ALA A 203 9.44 -8.51 12.67
N TRP A 204 10.65 -8.55 13.21
CA TRP A 204 11.10 -7.60 14.23
C TRP A 204 11.21 -6.14 13.74
N HIS A 205 11.26 -5.91 12.43
CA HIS A 205 11.26 -4.58 11.85
C HIS A 205 9.84 -3.96 11.78
N ALA A 206 8.79 -4.70 12.12
CA ALA A 206 7.41 -4.24 12.00
C ALA A 206 7.13 -2.96 12.79
N VAL A 207 7.68 -2.83 14.00
CA VAL A 207 7.50 -1.64 14.84
C VAL A 207 8.18 -0.42 14.20
N ALA A 208 9.42 -0.54 13.74
CA ALA A 208 10.14 0.55 13.09
C ALA A 208 9.47 0.97 11.77
N ALA A 209 8.98 0.00 11.00
CA ALA A 209 8.22 0.24 9.78
C ALA A 209 6.90 0.98 10.07
N ALA A 210 6.18 0.62 11.13
CA ALA A 210 4.95 1.28 11.52
C ALA A 210 5.20 2.72 12.02
N GLN A 211 6.27 2.97 12.77
CA GLN A 211 6.69 4.32 13.17
C GLN A 211 7.03 5.18 11.94
N PHE A 212 7.69 4.59 10.96
CA PHE A 212 7.99 5.26 9.68
C PHE A 212 6.71 5.69 8.94
N VAL A 213 5.68 4.84 8.92
CA VAL A 213 4.36 5.16 8.32
C VAL A 213 3.66 6.25 9.12
N ALA A 214 3.59 6.13 10.44
CA ALA A 214 2.91 7.09 11.32
C ALA A 214 3.46 8.52 11.17
N GLY A 215 4.76 8.67 10.93
CA GLY A 215 5.39 9.98 10.66
C GLY A 215 5.05 10.59 9.29
N ARG A 216 4.23 9.93 8.45
CA ARG A 216 3.86 10.35 7.08
C ARG A 216 2.34 10.48 6.85
N LEU A 217 1.57 10.22 7.84
CA LEU A 217 0.11 10.39 7.84
C LEU A 217 -0.30 11.76 8.33
#